data_0b10f467bf2fe99c31efee7f6a58168d
#
_entry.id   0b10f467bf2fe99c31efee7f6a58168d
#
_cell.length_a   1.000
_cell.length_b   1.000
_cell.length_c   1.000
_cell.angle_alpha   90.00
_cell.angle_beta   90.00
_cell.angle_gamma   90.00
#
_symmetry.space_group_name_H-M   'P 1'
#
loop_
_entity.id
_entity.type
_entity.pdbx_description
1 polymer ?
#
loop_
_entity_poly.entity_id
_entity_poly.type
_entity_poly.pdbx_seq_one_letter_code
_entity_poly.pdbx_strand_id
1 'polypeptide(L)'
;DFEPDWIISYGYQHIIKKNIIDEYKDRILNLHISFLPWNGGVSPNLWSVVTNTKKGVTIHFLDEGIDTGDILFQEEVFFDNTKTLQDSYNLLRNKIEKLFIDNWENIVYNNYKRMKQSTNLGSYHSKKQTRQLMEKLNITEWNISIGDVLERIKNDR
;
A
#
# COMPACT_ATOMS: atom_id res chain seq x y z
N ASP A 1 22.79 18.39 14.45
CA ASP A 1 22.15 17.61 13.38
C ASP A 1 21.29 16.54 14.04
N PHE A 2 20.10 16.31 13.51
CA PHE A 2 19.18 15.27 14.01
C PHE A 2 19.43 14.00 13.21
N GLU A 3 19.88 12.95 13.88
CA GLU A 3 20.12 11.63 13.29
C GLU A 3 19.10 10.64 13.87
N PRO A 4 17.99 10.36 13.17
CA PRO A 4 17.00 9.43 13.68
C PRO A 4 17.49 7.97 13.60
N ASP A 5 17.09 7.15 14.56
CA ASP A 5 17.36 5.69 14.51
C ASP A 5 16.53 5.01 13.42
N TRP A 6 15.30 5.47 13.20
CA TRP A 6 14.36 4.96 12.21
C TRP A 6 13.68 6.09 11.44
N ILE A 7 13.42 5.86 10.16
CA ILE A 7 12.59 6.71 9.32
C ILE A 7 11.33 5.91 8.93
N ILE A 8 10.17 6.48 9.21
CA ILE A 8 8.89 5.86 8.86
C ILE A 8 8.21 6.70 7.79
N SER A 9 8.08 6.13 6.60
CA SER A 9 7.32 6.71 5.49
C SER A 9 5.86 6.28 5.59
N TYR A 10 4.96 7.25 5.69
CA TYR A 10 3.53 6.99 5.74
C TYR A 10 2.77 8.09 5.00
N GLY A 11 2.12 7.73 3.89
CA GLY A 11 1.41 8.68 3.04
C GLY A 11 2.31 9.73 2.39
N TYR A 12 3.61 9.53 2.36
CA TYR A 12 4.56 10.44 1.73
C TYR A 12 4.46 10.33 0.21
N GLN A 13 4.27 11.47 -0.47
CA GLN A 13 3.93 11.51 -1.90
C GLN A 13 5.14 11.71 -2.83
N HIS A 14 6.34 11.80 -2.28
CA HIS A 14 7.56 12.02 -3.06
C HIS A 14 8.48 10.80 -2.95
N ILE A 15 9.33 10.61 -3.96
CA ILE A 15 10.35 9.57 -3.95
C ILE A 15 11.45 9.96 -2.97
N ILE A 16 11.74 9.08 -2.01
CA ILE A 16 12.90 9.22 -1.12
C ILE A 16 14.16 8.94 -1.96
N LYS A 17 15.10 9.88 -1.91
CA LYS A 17 16.31 9.83 -2.74
C LYS A 17 17.22 8.67 -2.29
N LYS A 18 17.93 8.10 -3.27
CA LYS A 18 18.87 6.99 -3.06
C LYS A 18 19.89 7.24 -1.94
N ASN A 19 20.45 8.44 -1.85
CA ASN A 19 21.41 8.76 -0.82
C ASN A 19 20.85 8.61 0.61
N ILE A 20 19.56 8.94 0.82
CA ILE A 20 18.88 8.75 2.10
C ILE A 20 18.64 7.25 2.35
N ILE A 21 18.22 6.52 1.32
CA ILE A 21 18.03 5.06 1.42
C ILE A 21 19.33 4.35 1.78
N ASP A 22 20.44 4.75 1.18
CA ASP A 22 21.77 4.17 1.45
C ASP A 22 22.26 4.50 2.87
N GLU A 23 22.07 5.76 3.32
CA GLU A 23 22.47 6.24 4.64
C GLU A 23 21.69 5.55 5.77
N TYR A 24 20.39 5.36 5.57
CA TYR A 24 19.49 4.71 6.53
C TYR A 24 19.11 3.29 6.09
N LYS A 25 20.00 2.61 5.39
CA LYS A 25 19.77 1.23 4.95
C LYS A 25 19.31 0.36 6.11
N ASP A 26 18.25 -0.42 5.88
CA ASP A 26 17.60 -1.27 6.88
C ASP A 26 16.98 -0.53 8.09
N ARG A 27 16.80 0.79 7.98
CA ARG A 27 16.17 1.64 9.00
C ARG A 27 15.11 2.59 8.43
N ILE A 28 14.71 2.39 7.17
CA ILE A 28 13.59 3.11 6.56
C ILE A 28 12.49 2.11 6.25
N LEU A 29 11.30 2.35 6.83
CA LEU A 29 10.11 1.56 6.58
C LEU A 29 9.05 2.39 5.84
N ASN A 30 8.28 1.72 5.01
CA ASN A 30 7.06 2.28 4.44
C ASN A 30 5.84 1.51 4.94
N LEU A 31 4.81 2.27 5.33
CA LEU A 31 3.50 1.75 5.72
C LEU A 31 2.59 1.84 4.50
N HIS A 32 2.37 0.72 3.83
CA HIS A 32 1.64 0.66 2.57
C HIS A 32 0.30 -0.08 2.71
N ILE A 33 -0.78 0.54 2.21
CA ILE A 33 -2.14 0.01 2.33
C ILE A 33 -2.52 -0.94 1.19
N SER A 34 -1.60 -1.86 0.85
CA SER A 34 -1.88 -3.00 -0.03
C SER A 34 -1.27 -4.29 0.52
N PHE A 35 -1.74 -5.43 -0.01
CA PHE A 35 -1.13 -6.73 0.24
C PHE A 35 -0.05 -6.97 -0.82
N LEU A 36 1.16 -6.45 -0.58
CA LEU A 36 2.28 -6.58 -1.53
C LEU A 36 2.60 -8.07 -1.82
N PRO A 37 3.01 -8.40 -3.04
CA PRO A 37 3.50 -7.52 -4.11
C PRO A 37 2.40 -6.95 -5.02
N TRP A 38 1.10 -7.16 -4.74
CA TRP A 38 0.03 -6.61 -5.56
C TRP A 38 -0.24 -5.14 -5.23
N ASN A 39 -0.54 -4.36 -6.28
CA ASN A 39 -1.01 -2.98 -6.19
C ASN A 39 -0.04 -2.03 -5.48
N GLY A 40 1.26 -2.17 -5.73
CA GLY A 40 2.22 -1.12 -5.39
C GLY A 40 1.88 0.20 -6.10
N GLY A 41 2.31 1.32 -5.54
CA GLY A 41 2.09 2.66 -6.09
C GLY A 41 0.82 3.32 -5.58
N VAL A 42 0.03 3.92 -6.48
CA VAL A 42 -1.04 4.88 -6.14
C VAL A 42 -2.41 4.22 -6.05
N SER A 43 -3.19 4.59 -5.02
CA SER A 43 -4.59 4.13 -4.80
C SER A 43 -4.75 2.61 -4.76
N PRO A 44 -3.96 1.90 -3.95
CA PRO A 44 -3.94 0.44 -3.95
C PRO A 44 -5.29 -0.18 -3.55
N ASN A 45 -6.10 0.48 -2.72
CA ASN A 45 -7.44 0.02 -2.39
C ASN A 45 -8.36 -0.05 -3.63
N LEU A 46 -8.36 0.99 -4.49
CA LEU A 46 -9.11 0.98 -5.75
C LEU A 46 -8.62 -0.15 -6.66
N TRP A 47 -7.31 -0.25 -6.85
CA TRP A 47 -6.73 -1.27 -7.73
C TRP A 47 -7.00 -2.69 -7.25
N SER A 48 -6.98 -2.94 -5.96
CA SER A 48 -7.31 -4.27 -5.40
C SER A 48 -8.75 -4.69 -5.66
N VAL A 49 -9.68 -3.73 -5.76
CA VAL A 49 -11.07 -3.96 -6.18
C VAL A 49 -11.14 -4.27 -7.68
N VAL A 50 -10.54 -3.41 -8.50
CA VAL A 50 -10.60 -3.49 -9.96
C VAL A 50 -9.91 -4.75 -10.51
N THR A 51 -8.78 -5.13 -9.95
CA THR A 51 -8.02 -6.32 -10.36
C THR A 51 -8.40 -7.59 -9.62
N ASN A 52 -9.32 -7.49 -8.66
CA ASN A 52 -9.76 -8.59 -7.79
C ASN A 52 -8.59 -9.35 -7.14
N THR A 53 -7.62 -8.61 -6.65
CA THR A 53 -6.46 -9.16 -5.93
C THR A 53 -6.67 -9.12 -4.42
N LYS A 54 -5.76 -9.74 -3.66
CA LYS A 54 -5.75 -9.67 -2.21
C LYS A 54 -5.72 -8.21 -1.75
N LYS A 55 -6.48 -7.94 -0.72
CA LYS A 55 -6.57 -6.65 -0.03
C LYS A 55 -5.86 -6.77 1.31
N GLY A 56 -5.15 -5.75 1.72
CA GLY A 56 -4.43 -5.81 2.98
C GLY A 56 -3.48 -4.65 3.17
N VAL A 57 -2.59 -4.82 4.12
CA VAL A 57 -1.60 -3.82 4.52
C VAL A 57 -0.23 -4.46 4.69
N THR A 58 0.81 -3.70 4.40
CA THR A 58 2.19 -4.18 4.43
C THR A 58 3.12 -3.15 5.05
N ILE A 59 3.94 -3.56 6.01
CA ILE A 59 5.12 -2.82 6.47
C ILE A 59 6.32 -3.44 5.78
N HIS A 60 7.05 -2.64 5.00
CA HIS A 60 8.21 -3.12 4.25
C HIS A 60 9.37 -2.13 4.33
N PHE A 61 10.58 -2.61 4.11
CA PHE A 61 11.75 -1.76 3.94
C PHE A 61 11.64 -0.96 2.64
N LEU A 62 12.19 0.25 2.64
CA LEU A 62 12.41 0.99 1.41
C LEU A 62 13.68 0.49 0.71
N ASP A 63 13.57 0.33 -0.61
CA ASP A 63 14.68 0.12 -1.53
C ASP A 63 14.60 1.14 -2.69
N GLU A 64 15.38 0.96 -3.73
CA GLU A 64 15.39 1.86 -4.89
C GLU A 64 14.13 1.74 -5.77
N GLY A 65 13.36 0.66 -5.60
CA GLY A 65 12.09 0.47 -6.30
C GLY A 65 10.91 1.13 -5.61
N ILE A 66 9.75 1.09 -6.25
CA ILE A 66 8.51 1.57 -5.64
C ILE A 66 7.78 0.38 -5.02
N ASP A 67 7.69 0.37 -3.69
CA ASP A 67 7.03 -0.64 -2.88
C ASP A 67 7.57 -2.07 -3.12
N THR A 68 8.87 -2.22 -3.42
CA THR A 68 9.53 -3.49 -3.78
C THR A 68 10.40 -4.10 -2.68
N GLY A 69 10.68 -3.35 -1.63
CA GLY A 69 11.56 -3.80 -0.55
C GLY A 69 11.02 -4.95 0.28
N ASP A 70 11.89 -5.58 1.04
CA ASP A 70 11.56 -6.75 1.85
C ASP A 70 10.44 -6.46 2.86
N ILE A 71 9.48 -7.38 2.97
CA ILE A 71 8.34 -7.27 3.88
C ILE A 71 8.75 -7.67 5.30
N LEU A 72 8.33 -6.86 6.30
CA LEU A 72 8.45 -7.18 7.72
C LEU A 72 7.16 -7.79 8.26
N PHE A 73 6.06 -7.07 8.06
CA PHE A 73 4.74 -7.46 8.55
C PHE A 73 3.71 -7.22 7.47
N GLN A 74 2.75 -8.13 7.38
CA GLN A 74 1.70 -8.06 6.39
C GLN A 74 0.43 -8.68 6.94
N GLU A 75 -0.72 -8.07 6.65
CA GLU A 75 -1.99 -8.56 7.11
C GLU A 75 -3.06 -8.43 6.03
N GLU A 76 -3.79 -9.52 5.77
CA GLU A 76 -4.90 -9.51 4.81
C GLU A 76 -6.13 -8.88 5.47
N VAL A 77 -6.87 -8.08 4.69
CA VAL A 77 -8.07 -7.37 5.14
C VAL A 77 -9.22 -7.70 4.21
N PHE A 78 -10.37 -8.00 4.79
CA PHE A 78 -11.58 -8.32 4.05
C PHE A 78 -12.60 -7.21 4.19
N PHE A 79 -13.21 -6.82 3.10
CA PHE A 79 -14.37 -5.93 3.05
C PHE A 79 -15.26 -6.30 1.86
N ASP A 80 -16.56 -6.14 2.04
CA ASP A 80 -17.57 -6.50 1.04
C ASP A 80 -17.91 -5.32 0.10
N ASN A 81 -18.76 -5.61 -0.87
CA ASN A 81 -19.13 -4.68 -1.92
C ASN A 81 -20.11 -3.57 -1.46
N THR A 82 -20.63 -3.64 -0.24
CA THR A 82 -21.51 -2.62 0.32
C THR A 82 -20.71 -1.42 0.84
N LYS A 83 -19.41 -1.61 1.12
CA LYS A 83 -18.51 -0.55 1.52
C LYS A 83 -18.20 0.39 0.37
N THR A 84 -17.92 1.65 0.70
CA THR A 84 -17.41 2.63 -0.27
C THR A 84 -15.89 2.49 -0.43
N LEU A 85 -15.34 3.09 -1.48
CA LEU A 85 -13.88 3.22 -1.61
C LEU A 85 -13.28 3.99 -0.43
N GLN A 86 -14.01 4.98 0.11
CA GLN A 86 -13.59 5.74 1.29
C GLN A 86 -13.58 4.87 2.55
N ASP A 87 -14.60 4.03 2.75
CA ASP A 87 -14.66 3.10 3.89
C ASP A 87 -13.51 2.10 3.83
N SER A 88 -13.25 1.54 2.64
CA SER A 88 -12.14 0.60 2.44
C SER A 88 -10.77 1.25 2.71
N TYR A 89 -10.59 2.50 2.28
CA TYR A 89 -9.39 3.27 2.56
C TYR A 89 -9.19 3.50 4.06
N ASN A 90 -10.25 3.93 4.76
CA ASN A 90 -10.21 4.17 6.21
C ASN A 90 -9.92 2.87 6.98
N LEU A 91 -10.54 1.75 6.56
CA LEU A 91 -10.29 0.45 7.17
C LEU A 91 -8.82 0.03 7.02
N LEU A 92 -8.26 0.16 5.83
CA LEU A 92 -6.85 -0.17 5.56
C LEU A 92 -5.90 0.75 6.32
N ARG A 93 -6.21 2.05 6.40
CA ARG A 93 -5.44 3.01 7.22
C ARG A 93 -5.40 2.61 8.68
N ASN A 94 -6.55 2.40 9.29
CA ASN A 94 -6.64 2.00 10.69
C ASN A 94 -5.88 0.68 10.94
N LYS A 95 -5.93 -0.24 9.96
CA LYS A 95 -5.27 -1.53 10.04
C LYS A 95 -3.75 -1.41 9.99
N ILE A 96 -3.20 -0.61 9.08
CA ILE A 96 -1.74 -0.41 8.97
C ILE A 96 -1.18 0.34 10.19
N GLU A 97 -1.90 1.35 10.69
CA GLU A 97 -1.52 2.08 11.88
C GLU A 97 -1.47 1.15 13.10
N LYS A 98 -2.50 0.31 13.27
CA LYS A 98 -2.51 -0.69 14.35
C LYS A 98 -1.39 -1.71 14.19
N LEU A 99 -1.20 -2.26 13.00
CA LEU A 99 -0.12 -3.23 12.73
C LEU A 99 1.26 -2.65 13.07
N PHE A 100 1.48 -1.37 12.76
CA PHE A 100 2.73 -0.69 13.08
C PHE A 100 2.90 -0.52 14.60
N ILE A 101 1.87 -0.02 15.29
CA ILE A 101 1.92 0.19 16.75
C ILE A 101 2.18 -1.14 17.48
N ASP A 102 1.43 -2.18 17.12
CA ASP A 102 1.52 -3.50 17.76
C ASP A 102 2.90 -4.17 17.55
N ASN A 103 3.63 -3.78 16.49
CA ASN A 103 4.93 -4.38 16.16
C ASN A 103 6.13 -3.43 16.35
N TRP A 104 5.93 -2.24 16.90
CA TRP A 104 7.00 -1.26 17.04
C TRP A 104 8.18 -1.79 17.88
N GLU A 105 7.92 -2.44 18.98
CA GLU A 105 8.96 -3.05 19.82
C GLU A 105 9.73 -4.13 19.05
N ASN A 106 9.03 -4.98 18.30
CA ASN A 106 9.66 -6.00 17.47
C ASN A 106 10.57 -5.36 16.40
N ILE A 107 10.18 -4.22 15.85
CA ILE A 107 10.99 -3.46 14.88
C ILE A 107 12.25 -2.93 15.54
N VAL A 108 12.12 -2.23 16.66
CA VAL A 108 13.25 -1.60 17.38
C VAL A 108 14.27 -2.62 17.87
N TYR A 109 13.79 -3.77 18.35
CA TYR A 109 14.67 -4.84 18.85
C TYR A 109 15.09 -5.87 17.79
N ASN A 110 14.79 -5.60 16.50
CA ASN A 110 15.08 -6.51 15.38
C ASN A 110 14.51 -7.92 15.54
N ASN A 111 13.36 -8.04 16.21
CA ASN A 111 12.66 -9.31 16.43
C ASN A 111 11.61 -9.57 15.34
N TYR A 112 12.08 -9.68 14.09
CA TYR A 112 11.23 -9.92 12.92
C TYR A 112 11.93 -10.80 11.89
N LYS A 113 11.13 -11.39 10.99
CA LYS A 113 11.64 -12.06 9.80
C LYS A 113 11.45 -11.17 8.57
N ARG A 114 12.49 -11.03 7.78
CA ARG A 114 12.39 -10.36 6.48
C ARG A 114 11.96 -11.35 5.42
N MET A 115 10.93 -11.00 4.67
CA MET A 115 10.43 -11.79 3.55
C MET A 115 10.69 -11.04 2.24
N LYS A 116 11.45 -11.65 1.35
CA LYS A 116 11.65 -11.08 0.01
C LYS A 116 10.36 -11.07 -0.77
N GLN A 117 10.10 -9.98 -1.47
CA GLN A 117 8.96 -9.91 -2.37
C GLN A 117 9.22 -10.66 -3.67
N SER A 118 8.21 -11.41 -4.13
CA SER A 118 8.20 -11.98 -5.49
C SER A 118 7.64 -10.93 -6.46
N THR A 119 8.42 -9.91 -6.77
CA THR A 119 7.98 -8.75 -7.55
C THR A 119 7.52 -9.08 -8.96
N ASN A 120 7.96 -10.20 -9.53
CA ASN A 120 7.49 -10.74 -10.81
C ASN A 120 6.02 -11.23 -10.77
N LEU A 121 5.45 -11.47 -9.60
CA LEU A 121 4.04 -11.82 -9.40
C LEU A 121 3.18 -10.62 -9.03
N GLY A 122 3.81 -9.47 -8.80
CA GLY A 122 3.18 -8.25 -8.33
C GLY A 122 2.59 -7.38 -9.43
N SER A 123 1.97 -6.28 -8.99
CA SER A 123 1.49 -5.22 -9.87
C SER A 123 1.84 -3.85 -9.30
N TYR A 124 2.09 -2.90 -10.21
CA TYR A 124 2.37 -1.50 -9.89
C TYR A 124 1.44 -0.58 -10.68
N HIS A 125 0.94 0.46 -10.02
CA HIS A 125 0.02 1.41 -10.64
C HIS A 125 0.48 2.85 -10.38
N SER A 126 0.76 3.56 -11.47
CA SER A 126 1.18 4.94 -11.43
C SER A 126 -0.01 5.90 -11.23
N LYS A 127 0.30 7.14 -10.83
CA LYS A 127 -0.70 8.23 -10.72
C LYS A 127 -1.44 8.48 -12.04
N LYS A 128 -0.73 8.35 -13.18
CA LYS A 128 -1.33 8.50 -14.52
C LYS A 128 -2.35 7.39 -14.81
N GLN A 129 -1.98 6.13 -14.55
CA GLN A 129 -2.89 4.99 -14.73
C GLN A 129 -4.11 5.09 -13.84
N THR A 130 -3.93 5.47 -12.56
CA THR A 130 -5.04 5.66 -11.63
C THR A 130 -6.01 6.73 -12.12
N ARG A 131 -5.51 7.88 -12.60
CA ARG A 131 -6.36 8.94 -13.17
C ARG A 131 -7.15 8.44 -14.38
N GLN A 132 -6.49 7.79 -15.34
CA GLN A 132 -7.13 7.22 -16.53
C GLN A 132 -8.21 6.20 -16.16
N LEU A 133 -7.96 5.34 -15.16
CA LEU A 133 -8.95 4.39 -14.67
C LEU A 133 -10.17 5.11 -14.07
N MET A 134 -9.93 6.10 -13.22
CA MET A 134 -11.02 6.87 -12.59
C MET A 134 -11.87 7.62 -13.62
N GLU A 135 -11.24 8.25 -14.60
CA GLU A 135 -11.92 8.90 -15.73
C GLU A 135 -12.76 7.89 -16.52
N LYS A 136 -12.17 6.76 -16.90
CA LYS A 136 -12.83 5.68 -17.67
C LYS A 136 -14.04 5.11 -16.93
N LEU A 137 -13.93 4.90 -15.63
CA LEU A 137 -15.00 4.37 -14.80
C LEU A 137 -15.94 5.48 -14.25
N ASN A 138 -15.76 6.75 -14.65
CA ASN A 138 -16.48 7.90 -14.14
C ASN A 138 -16.51 7.97 -12.60
N ILE A 139 -15.38 7.68 -11.95
CA ILE A 139 -15.22 7.78 -10.50
C ILE A 139 -14.77 9.20 -10.17
N THR A 140 -15.67 10.02 -9.70
CA THR A 140 -15.42 11.44 -9.36
C THR A 140 -15.23 11.65 -7.86
N GLU A 141 -15.65 10.70 -7.04
CA GLU A 141 -15.58 10.77 -5.58
C GLU A 141 -15.30 9.39 -4.97
N TRP A 142 -14.71 9.38 -3.78
CA TRP A 142 -14.39 8.14 -3.06
C TRP A 142 -15.57 7.54 -2.29
N ASN A 143 -16.67 8.26 -2.18
CA ASN A 143 -17.88 7.80 -1.50
C ASN A 143 -18.78 6.92 -2.40
N ILE A 144 -18.23 6.41 -3.49
CA ILE A 144 -18.88 5.41 -4.36
C ILE A 144 -18.77 4.02 -3.75
N SER A 145 -19.83 3.20 -3.85
CA SER A 145 -19.80 1.82 -3.38
C SER A 145 -18.87 0.96 -4.24
N ILE A 146 -18.23 -0.04 -3.63
CA ILE A 146 -17.43 -1.01 -4.35
C ILE A 146 -18.29 -1.79 -5.34
N GLY A 147 -19.57 -2.07 -5.00
CA GLY A 147 -20.52 -2.69 -5.90
C GLY A 147 -20.70 -1.90 -7.19
N ASP A 148 -20.93 -0.56 -7.09
CA ASP A 148 -21.07 0.30 -8.26
C ASP A 148 -19.79 0.36 -9.12
N VAL A 149 -18.63 0.38 -8.48
CA VAL A 149 -17.34 0.29 -9.20
C VAL A 149 -17.26 -0.99 -10.02
N LEU A 150 -17.62 -2.14 -9.41
CA LEU A 150 -17.58 -3.44 -10.09
C LEU A 150 -18.63 -3.53 -11.23
N GLU A 151 -19.79 -2.90 -11.08
CA GLU A 151 -20.78 -2.82 -12.16
C GLU A 151 -20.25 -1.99 -13.33
N ARG A 152 -19.62 -0.84 -13.07
CA ARG A 152 -19.02 -0.02 -14.12
C ARG A 152 -17.93 -0.77 -14.90
N ILE A 153 -17.13 -1.60 -14.22
CA ILE A 153 -16.14 -2.46 -14.88
C ILE A 153 -16.79 -3.50 -15.79
N LYS A 154 -17.93 -4.07 -15.40
CA LYS A 154 -18.66 -5.05 -16.22
C LYS A 154 -19.24 -4.42 -17.49
N ASN A 155 -19.76 -3.20 -17.36
CA ASN A 155 -20.41 -2.48 -18.46
C ASN A 155 -19.41 -1.86 -19.44
N ASP A 156 -18.13 -1.79 -19.08
CA ASP A 156 -17.03 -1.27 -19.92
C ASP A 156 -16.33 -2.37 -20.73
N ARG A 157 -16.70 -3.62 -20.55
CA ARG A 157 -16.21 -4.77 -21.32
C ARG A 157 -17.09 -5.08 -22.52
#